data_f607af102e279a4c6eab88655dfa0fc6
#
_entry.id   f607af102e279a4c6eab88655dfa0fc6
#
_cell.length_a   1.000
_cell.length_b   1.000
_cell.length_c   1.000
_cell.angle_alpha   90.00
_cell.angle_beta   90.00
_cell.angle_gamma   90.00
#
_symmetry.space_group_name_H-M   'P 1'
#
loop_
_entity.id
_entity.type
_entity.pdbx_description
1 polymer ?
#
loop_
_entity_poly.entity_id
_entity_poly.type
_entity_poly.pdbx_seq_one_letter_code
_entity_poly.pdbx_strand_id
1 'polypeptide(L)'
;MSYESEYYGGLFWDVLLLADYKGWDEFYLSMTNVLPCDCCRNSGICWLRDNKIPDFKDNDEKNEWLWKHRLQRGGAPWRKKVEEKGYTLESWVGLYMFKKFSCNG
;
A
#
# COMPACT_ATOMS: atom_id res chain seq x y z
N MET A 1 20.56 2.69 12.86
CA MET A 1 19.25 2.85 13.54
C MET A 1 18.14 2.44 12.58
N SER A 2 17.31 1.50 12.99
CA SER A 2 16.19 1.07 12.15
C SER A 2 14.92 1.73 12.66
N TYR A 3 14.08 2.15 11.72
CA TYR A 3 12.75 2.67 12.05
C TYR A 3 11.81 1.49 12.29
N GLU A 4 10.91 1.64 13.25
CA GLU A 4 9.91 0.60 13.52
C GLU A 4 8.80 0.65 12.47
N SER A 5 8.35 -0.53 12.03
CA SER A 5 7.35 -0.65 10.97
C SER A 5 6.03 0.03 11.31
N GLU A 6 5.70 0.18 12.59
CA GLU A 6 4.48 0.88 13.01
C GLU A 6 4.48 2.36 12.63
N TYR A 7 5.65 2.96 12.42
CA TYR A 7 5.75 4.38 12.05
C TYR A 7 5.67 4.62 10.54
N TYR A 8 6.08 3.65 9.71
CA TYR A 8 6.09 3.86 8.27
C TYR A 8 5.17 2.92 7.49
N GLY A 9 4.70 1.84 8.14
CA GLY A 9 3.87 0.84 7.45
C GLY A 9 2.64 1.43 6.80
N GLY A 10 1.91 2.26 7.55
CA GLY A 10 0.72 2.92 7.03
C GLY A 10 1.03 3.86 5.87
N LEU A 11 2.10 4.64 5.99
CA LEU A 11 2.53 5.56 4.94
C LEU A 11 2.92 4.82 3.66
N PHE A 12 3.62 3.71 3.80
CA PHE A 12 4.00 2.86 2.67
C PHE A 12 2.77 2.44 1.85
N TRP A 13 1.75 1.93 2.53
CA TRP A 13 0.51 1.50 1.87
C TRP A 13 -0.28 2.67 1.30
N ASP A 14 -0.31 3.80 2.01
CA ASP A 14 -1.03 4.99 1.57
C ASP A 14 -0.44 5.57 0.29
N VAL A 15 0.89 5.62 0.19
CA VAL A 15 1.56 6.10 -1.03
C VAL A 15 1.24 5.18 -2.21
N LEU A 16 1.21 3.87 -1.98
CA LEU A 16 0.84 2.91 -3.02
C LEU A 16 -0.61 3.10 -3.48
N LEU A 17 -1.50 3.45 -2.57
CA LEU A 17 -2.89 3.74 -2.92
C LEU A 17 -3.01 4.99 -3.80
N LEU A 18 -2.25 6.02 -3.48
CA LEU A 18 -2.32 7.31 -4.16
C LEU A 18 -1.55 7.34 -5.47
N ALA A 19 -0.60 6.44 -5.66
CA ALA A 19 0.21 6.38 -6.87
C ALA A 19 -0.61 5.91 -8.07
N ASP A 20 -0.31 6.49 -9.24
CA ASP A 20 -0.99 6.12 -10.48
C ASP A 20 -0.69 4.67 -10.86
N TYR A 21 -1.64 4.03 -11.56
CA TYR A 21 -1.47 2.65 -11.99
C TYR A 21 -0.37 2.47 -13.04
N LYS A 22 -0.06 3.51 -13.79
CA LYS A 22 1.00 3.47 -14.80
C LYS A 22 2.36 3.39 -14.13
N GLY A 23 3.12 2.34 -14.43
CA GLY A 23 4.42 2.13 -13.81
C GLY A 23 4.37 1.76 -12.33
N TRP A 24 3.20 1.35 -11.86
CA TRP A 24 2.97 1.07 -10.45
C TRP A 24 3.78 -0.12 -9.94
N ASP A 25 3.97 -1.14 -10.77
CA ASP A 25 4.77 -2.32 -10.44
C ASP A 25 6.22 -1.95 -10.15
N GLU A 26 6.82 -1.12 -10.99
CA GLU A 26 8.19 -0.64 -10.79
C GLU A 26 8.27 0.24 -9.55
N PHE A 27 7.29 1.09 -9.35
CA PHE A 27 7.22 1.97 -8.19
C PHE A 27 7.12 1.16 -6.89
N TYR A 28 6.26 0.15 -6.85
CA TYR A 28 6.10 -0.73 -5.69
C TYR A 28 7.41 -1.43 -5.37
N LEU A 29 8.06 -1.99 -6.37
CA LEU A 29 9.34 -2.67 -6.19
C LEU A 29 10.40 -1.70 -5.66
N SER A 30 10.48 -0.50 -6.23
CA SER A 30 11.44 0.52 -5.79
C SER A 30 11.19 0.94 -4.34
N MET A 31 9.95 1.13 -3.95
CA MET A 31 9.62 1.45 -2.57
C MET A 31 10.00 0.32 -1.62
N THR A 32 9.75 -0.92 -2.03
CA THR A 32 10.11 -2.10 -1.23
C THR A 32 11.62 -2.17 -1.01
N ASN A 33 12.39 -1.86 -2.03
CA ASN A 33 13.86 -1.92 -1.97
C ASN A 33 14.46 -0.89 -1.00
N VAL A 34 13.75 0.17 -0.69
CA VAL A 34 14.26 1.21 0.21
C VAL A 34 13.63 1.18 1.60
N LEU A 35 12.87 0.14 1.92
CA LEU A 35 12.32 -0.01 3.27
C LEU A 35 13.44 -0.07 4.30
N PRO A 36 13.31 0.64 5.43
CA PRO A 36 14.37 0.72 6.43
C PRO A 36 14.61 -0.59 7.20
N CYS A 37 13.66 -1.51 7.20
CA CYS A 37 13.77 -2.79 7.89
C CYS A 37 14.20 -3.87 6.92
N ASP A 38 15.34 -4.52 7.17
CA ASP A 38 15.89 -5.57 6.31
C ASP A 38 14.91 -6.74 6.14
N CYS A 39 14.28 -7.15 7.23
CA CYS A 39 13.31 -8.23 7.23
C CYS A 39 12.10 -7.90 6.34
N CYS A 40 11.57 -6.69 6.49
CA CYS A 40 10.42 -6.21 5.71
C CYS A 40 10.78 -6.10 4.23
N ARG A 41 11.98 -5.61 3.94
CA ARG A 41 12.49 -5.46 2.57
C ARG A 41 12.63 -6.82 1.90
N ASN A 42 13.31 -7.74 2.55
CA ASN A 42 13.55 -9.08 2.00
C ASN A 42 12.26 -9.85 1.84
N SER A 43 11.36 -9.78 2.81
CA SER A 43 10.05 -10.42 2.75
C SER A 43 9.22 -9.87 1.60
N GLY A 44 9.23 -8.55 1.41
CA GLY A 44 8.51 -7.88 0.33
C GLY A 44 9.04 -8.28 -1.04
N ILE A 45 10.36 -8.31 -1.21
CA ILE A 45 10.99 -8.70 -2.48
C ILE A 45 10.66 -10.16 -2.81
N CYS A 46 10.75 -11.06 -1.84
CA CYS A 46 10.41 -12.46 -2.04
C CYS A 46 8.93 -12.62 -2.42
N TRP A 47 8.06 -11.89 -1.75
CA TRP A 47 6.63 -11.97 -2.04
C TRP A 47 6.32 -11.49 -3.46
N LEU A 48 6.93 -10.38 -3.89
CA LEU A 48 6.73 -9.83 -5.23
C LEU A 48 7.31 -10.74 -6.32
N ARG A 49 8.34 -11.51 -6.00
CA ARG A 49 8.89 -12.52 -6.92
C ARG A 49 7.88 -13.62 -7.18
N ASP A 50 7.18 -14.06 -6.14
CA ASP A 50 6.23 -15.17 -6.23
C ASP A 50 4.82 -14.72 -6.64
N ASN A 51 4.52 -13.43 -6.50
CA ASN A 51 3.21 -12.87 -6.76
C ASN A 51 3.34 -11.69 -7.71
N LYS A 52 3.33 -11.99 -9.00
CA LYS A 52 3.49 -10.97 -10.03
C LYS A 52 2.36 -9.95 -9.98
N ILE A 53 2.72 -8.67 -10.04
CA ILE A 53 1.74 -7.58 -10.12
C ILE A 53 1.11 -7.58 -11.51
N PRO A 54 -0.23 -7.63 -11.62
CA PRO A 54 -0.90 -7.59 -12.92
C PRO A 54 -0.76 -6.24 -13.61
N ASP A 55 -1.02 -6.24 -14.92
CA ASP A 55 -1.18 -5.00 -15.66
C ASP A 55 -2.59 -4.46 -15.41
N PHE A 56 -2.69 -3.28 -14.83
CA PHE A 56 -3.97 -2.67 -14.53
C PHE A 56 -4.40 -1.74 -15.67
N LYS A 57 -5.70 -1.70 -15.95
CA LYS A 57 -6.26 -0.81 -16.97
C LYS A 57 -6.60 0.57 -16.40
N ASP A 58 -6.78 0.67 -15.08
CA ASP A 58 -7.12 1.92 -14.39
C ASP A 58 -6.76 1.84 -12.91
N ASN A 59 -6.94 2.96 -12.20
CA ASN A 59 -6.64 3.05 -10.78
C ASN A 59 -7.60 2.22 -9.91
N ASP A 60 -8.82 2.01 -10.36
CA ASP A 60 -9.78 1.21 -9.60
C ASP A 60 -9.33 -0.25 -9.51
N GLU A 61 -8.86 -0.82 -10.62
CA GLU A 61 -8.29 -2.18 -10.61
C GLU A 61 -7.07 -2.28 -9.72
N LYS A 62 -6.19 -1.28 -9.82
CA LYS A 62 -4.97 -1.22 -8.99
C LYS A 62 -5.35 -1.16 -7.52
N ASN A 63 -6.30 -0.32 -7.15
CA ASN A 63 -6.72 -0.15 -5.76
C ASN A 63 -7.38 -1.41 -5.19
N GLU A 64 -8.20 -2.11 -5.98
CA GLU A 64 -8.78 -3.38 -5.56
C GLU A 64 -7.73 -4.45 -5.30
N TRP A 65 -6.78 -4.56 -6.20
CA TRP A 65 -5.68 -5.51 -6.03
C TRP A 65 -4.85 -5.16 -4.80
N LEU A 66 -4.55 -3.88 -4.62
CA LEU A 66 -3.78 -3.39 -3.47
C LEU A 66 -4.50 -3.67 -2.15
N TRP A 67 -5.81 -3.48 -2.10
CA TRP A 67 -6.61 -3.77 -0.92
C TRP A 67 -6.50 -5.24 -0.50
N LYS A 68 -6.70 -6.15 -1.45
CA LYS A 68 -6.58 -7.58 -1.20
C LYS A 68 -5.18 -7.96 -0.75
N HIS A 69 -4.19 -7.37 -1.39
CA HIS A 69 -2.79 -7.59 -1.09
C HIS A 69 -2.43 -7.11 0.32
N ARG A 70 -2.90 -5.94 0.69
CA ARG A 70 -2.68 -5.39 2.04
C ARG A 70 -3.34 -6.25 3.12
N LEU A 71 -4.50 -6.83 2.84
CA LEU A 71 -5.15 -7.76 3.76
C LEU A 71 -4.31 -9.00 4.02
N GLN A 72 -3.54 -9.44 3.04
CA GLN A 72 -2.66 -10.59 3.18
C GLN A 72 -1.34 -10.23 3.89
N ARG A 73 -0.74 -9.10 3.52
CA ARG A 73 0.57 -8.70 3.99
C ARG A 73 0.57 -7.66 5.10
N GLY A 74 -0.50 -6.91 5.22
CA GLY A 74 -0.64 -5.91 6.27
C GLY A 74 -0.55 -6.55 7.64
N GLY A 75 0.03 -5.85 8.60
CA GLY A 75 0.22 -6.37 9.93
C GLY A 75 -1.09 -6.65 10.66
N ALA A 76 -0.99 -7.39 11.76
CA ALA A 76 -2.15 -7.72 12.59
C ALA A 76 -2.96 -6.49 13.04
N PRO A 77 -2.33 -5.34 13.39
CA PRO A 77 -3.10 -4.15 13.75
C PRO A 77 -4.02 -3.66 12.64
N TRP A 78 -3.59 -3.74 11.38
CA TRP A 78 -4.41 -3.35 10.24
C TRP A 78 -5.59 -4.30 10.05
N ARG A 79 -5.34 -5.61 10.08
CA ARG A 79 -6.40 -6.61 9.93
C ARG A 79 -7.43 -6.50 11.03
N LYS A 80 -6.99 -6.26 12.25
CA LYS A 80 -7.87 -6.06 13.41
C LYS A 80 -8.76 -4.84 13.21
N LYS A 81 -8.21 -3.75 12.71
CA LYS A 81 -8.96 -2.53 12.41
C LYS A 81 -10.03 -2.79 11.36
N VAL A 82 -9.71 -3.55 10.32
CA VAL A 82 -10.67 -3.92 9.28
C VAL A 82 -11.81 -4.75 9.86
N GLU A 83 -11.49 -5.75 10.67
CA GLU A 83 -12.47 -6.66 11.25
C GLU A 83 -13.37 -5.97 12.28
N GLU A 84 -12.78 -5.21 13.19
CA GLU A 84 -13.53 -4.60 14.30
C GLU A 84 -14.31 -3.36 13.90
N LYS A 85 -13.80 -2.55 12.97
CA LYS A 85 -14.40 -1.28 12.57
C LYS A 85 -15.12 -1.33 11.23
N GLY A 86 -15.12 -2.49 10.57
CA GLY A 86 -15.73 -2.63 9.26
C GLY A 86 -15.08 -1.76 8.19
N TYR A 87 -13.77 -1.56 8.30
CA TYR A 87 -13.02 -0.73 7.36
C TYR A 87 -13.01 -1.37 5.98
N THR A 88 -13.23 -0.56 4.94
CA THR A 88 -13.32 -1.03 3.56
C THR A 88 -12.35 -0.26 2.67
N LEU A 89 -12.20 -0.72 1.42
CA LEU A 89 -11.41 0.02 0.43
C LEU A 89 -11.97 1.42 0.25
N GLU A 90 -13.29 1.57 0.20
CA GLU A 90 -13.94 2.88 0.06
C GLU A 90 -13.62 3.79 1.24
N SER A 91 -13.58 3.23 2.45
CA SER A 91 -13.18 3.99 3.65
C SER A 91 -11.74 4.48 3.53
N TRP A 92 -10.85 3.62 3.04
CA TRP A 92 -9.44 3.97 2.86
C TRP A 92 -9.26 5.07 1.82
N VAL A 93 -9.84 4.88 0.64
CA VAL A 93 -9.82 5.89 -0.43
C VAL A 93 -10.43 7.20 0.06
N GLY A 94 -11.52 7.12 0.80
CA GLY A 94 -12.24 8.27 1.33
C GLY A 94 -11.41 9.17 2.23
N LEU A 95 -10.39 8.63 2.90
CA LEU A 95 -9.47 9.44 3.73
C LEU A 95 -8.80 10.54 2.92
N TYR A 96 -8.60 10.32 1.62
CA TYR A 96 -7.88 11.24 0.75
C TYR A 96 -8.78 12.02 -0.19
N MET A 97 -9.98 11.53 -0.50
CA MET A 97 -10.90 12.19 -1.41
C MET A 97 -11.44 13.52 -0.86
N PHE A 98 -11.61 13.62 0.45
CA PHE A 98 -12.12 14.83 1.09
C PHE A 98 -11.03 15.85 1.38
N LYS A 99 -9.77 15.45 1.28
CA LYS A 99 -8.64 16.36 1.38
C LYS A 99 -8.37 16.90 -0.01
N LYS A 100 -9.06 17.96 -0.37
CA LYS A 100 -8.77 18.64 -1.63
C LYS A 100 -7.41 19.30 -1.53
N PHE A 101 -6.42 18.65 -2.06
CA PHE A 101 -5.14 19.30 -2.30
C PHE A 101 -5.34 20.25 -3.48
N SER A 102 -5.61 21.49 -3.15
CA SER A 102 -5.66 22.52 -4.17
C SER A 102 -4.24 22.86 -4.58
N CYS A 103 -3.86 22.45 -5.78
CA CYS A 103 -2.60 22.86 -6.37
C CYS A 103 -2.64 24.33 -6.82
N ASN A 104 -3.76 24.96 -6.65
CA ASN A 104 -3.94 26.37 -6.98
C ASN A 104 -3.71 27.22 -5.77
N GLY A 105 -2.53 27.05 -5.25
CA GLY A 105 -2.08 27.90 -4.14
C GLY A 105 -3.13 28.49 -3.38
#